data_e3f477f20da670023a1e6976649b8a15
#
_entry.id   e3f477f20da670023a1e6976649b8a15
#
_cell.length_a   1.000
_cell.length_b   1.000
_cell.length_c   1.000
_cell.angle_alpha   90.00
_cell.angle_beta   90.00
_cell.angle_gamma   90.00
#
_symmetry.space_group_name_H-M   'P 1'
#
loop_
_entity.id
_entity.type
_entity.pdbx_description
1 polymer ?
#
loop_
_entity_poly.entity_id
_entity_poly.type
_entity_poly.pdbx_seq_one_letter_code
_entity_poly.pdbx_strand_id
1 'polypeptide(L)'
;MSKPILGITMGDPFGNGPEITVRALNDKTVYDRCRPLVVGDMTSMAYALKVAKKVLGIDLTLNPVKDVKDAKFTYGTIDVLDMGLVPADKIPDTSDLDEPKPFGVGACALGGEASFQYVKKVIELAMAGEVDATCTNALSKEAINMAGHHYSGHTEIYADYTHTDKYTMMLAHEDLRVVHVSTHVSLREACDRVKKARVLECIRIANEGCKAIGIKEPKIGVAGLNPHCGENGMFGTEEIEEIQPAIDAALAEGINIPEKKPTPPDTVFSKALGGWYDIVVVMYHDQGHIPLKVKGFVYNKQEKHWEAVAGVNVTLGLPIIRASVDHGTGFGHAGSGHANELSLVNAMDYGIRLAENRKA
;
A
#
# COMPACT_ATOMS: atom_id res chain seq x y z
N MET A 1 4.24 20.47 -16.18
CA MET A 1 4.61 19.04 -16.36
C MET A 1 3.38 18.25 -16.72
N SER A 2 3.49 17.18 -17.49
CA SER A 2 2.34 16.28 -17.74
C SER A 2 1.95 15.54 -16.47
N LYS A 3 0.64 15.35 -16.23
CA LYS A 3 0.15 14.56 -15.11
C LYS A 3 0.75 13.14 -15.15
N PRO A 4 1.15 12.54 -14.01
CA PRO A 4 1.70 11.19 -13.99
C PRO A 4 0.66 10.15 -14.40
N ILE A 5 1.10 9.08 -15.06
CA ILE A 5 0.28 7.89 -15.33
C ILE A 5 0.40 6.95 -14.15
N LEU A 6 -0.73 6.59 -13.55
CA LEU A 6 -0.79 5.61 -12.47
C LEU A 6 -1.32 4.28 -13.00
N GLY A 7 -0.52 3.22 -12.91
CA GLY A 7 -0.97 1.85 -13.13
C GLY A 7 -1.64 1.31 -11.86
N ILE A 8 -2.94 1.04 -11.92
CA ILE A 8 -3.73 0.57 -10.78
C ILE A 8 -4.09 -0.89 -11.00
N THR A 9 -3.56 -1.81 -10.17
CA THR A 9 -4.03 -3.20 -10.29
C THR A 9 -5.43 -3.33 -9.72
N MET A 10 -6.29 -4.07 -10.42
CA MET A 10 -7.65 -4.36 -9.95
C MET A 10 -7.68 -5.15 -8.63
N GLY A 11 -6.58 -5.88 -8.29
CA GLY A 11 -6.51 -6.81 -7.16
C GLY A 11 -7.17 -8.15 -7.47
N ASP A 12 -7.52 -8.91 -6.43
CA ASP A 12 -8.22 -10.18 -6.62
C ASP A 12 -9.58 -9.93 -7.30
N PRO A 13 -9.86 -10.56 -8.46
CA PRO A 13 -11.09 -10.33 -9.23
C PRO A 13 -12.37 -10.70 -8.48
N PHE A 14 -12.28 -11.53 -7.45
CA PHE A 14 -13.40 -11.94 -6.59
C PHE A 14 -13.41 -11.18 -5.26
N GLY A 15 -12.45 -10.26 -5.03
CA GLY A 15 -12.36 -9.37 -3.89
C GLY A 15 -13.07 -8.04 -4.11
N ASN A 16 -12.89 -7.13 -3.17
CA ASN A 16 -13.48 -5.79 -3.20
C ASN A 16 -12.69 -4.79 -4.08
N GLY A 17 -11.53 -5.16 -4.60
CA GLY A 17 -10.67 -4.29 -5.40
C GLY A 17 -11.33 -3.68 -6.62
N PRO A 18 -12.09 -4.44 -7.45
CA PRO A 18 -12.84 -3.89 -8.58
C PRO A 18 -13.83 -2.79 -8.17
N GLU A 19 -14.60 -2.98 -7.10
CA GLU A 19 -15.55 -1.99 -6.58
C GLU A 19 -14.86 -0.73 -6.05
N ILE A 20 -13.80 -0.92 -5.26
CA ILE A 20 -12.94 0.16 -4.74
C ILE A 20 -12.39 1.00 -5.88
N THR A 21 -11.93 0.35 -6.97
CA THR A 21 -11.41 1.02 -8.16
C THR A 21 -12.47 1.86 -8.86
N VAL A 22 -13.67 1.32 -9.06
CA VAL A 22 -14.79 2.08 -9.68
C VAL A 22 -15.15 3.29 -8.83
N ARG A 23 -15.23 3.14 -7.51
CA ARG A 23 -15.55 4.24 -6.59
C ARG A 23 -14.48 5.32 -6.56
N ALA A 24 -13.20 4.94 -6.46
CA ALA A 24 -12.08 5.86 -6.47
C ALA A 24 -12.02 6.68 -7.79
N LEU A 25 -12.27 6.02 -8.92
CA LEU A 25 -12.24 6.66 -10.23
C LEU A 25 -13.55 7.41 -10.60
N ASN A 26 -14.55 7.38 -9.72
CA ASN A 26 -15.71 8.27 -9.80
C ASN A 26 -15.40 9.69 -9.30
N ASP A 27 -14.29 9.89 -8.61
CA ASP A 27 -13.84 11.22 -8.18
C ASP A 27 -13.12 11.93 -9.35
N LYS A 28 -13.74 13.01 -9.84
CA LYS A 28 -13.17 13.84 -10.91
C LYS A 28 -11.81 14.41 -10.53
N THR A 29 -11.57 14.71 -9.26
CA THR A 29 -10.31 15.30 -8.79
C THR A 29 -9.12 14.37 -8.99
N VAL A 30 -9.33 13.06 -9.10
CA VAL A 30 -8.31 12.09 -9.46
C VAL A 30 -7.76 12.39 -10.85
N TYR A 31 -8.65 12.63 -11.82
CA TYR A 31 -8.27 12.94 -13.22
C TYR A 31 -7.67 14.34 -13.36
N ASP A 32 -7.90 15.23 -12.40
CA ASP A 32 -7.24 16.55 -12.37
C ASP A 32 -5.76 16.43 -11.96
N ARG A 33 -5.37 15.37 -11.24
CA ARG A 33 -4.03 15.16 -10.67
C ARG A 33 -3.21 14.10 -11.38
N CYS A 34 -3.84 13.06 -11.93
CA CYS A 34 -3.14 11.97 -12.61
C CYS A 34 -3.92 11.45 -13.83
N ARG A 35 -3.30 10.50 -14.50
CA ARG A 35 -3.85 9.72 -15.63
C ARG A 35 -3.97 8.26 -15.16
N PRO A 36 -5.13 7.82 -14.65
CA PRO A 36 -5.29 6.47 -14.11
C PRO A 36 -5.50 5.44 -15.23
N LEU A 37 -4.79 4.30 -15.13
CA LEU A 37 -4.95 3.11 -15.96
C LEU A 37 -5.14 1.90 -15.06
N VAL A 38 -6.25 1.19 -15.21
CA VAL A 38 -6.52 -0.06 -14.49
C VAL A 38 -5.87 -1.22 -15.23
N VAL A 39 -5.12 -2.06 -14.51
CA VAL A 39 -4.60 -3.35 -14.99
C VAL A 39 -5.44 -4.45 -14.37
N GLY A 40 -6.23 -5.16 -15.19
CA GLY A 40 -7.21 -6.12 -14.68
C GLY A 40 -7.99 -6.80 -15.80
N ASP A 41 -9.22 -7.22 -15.49
CA ASP A 41 -10.14 -7.87 -16.42
C ASP A 41 -11.44 -7.10 -16.58
N MET A 42 -11.85 -6.94 -17.82
CA MET A 42 -13.12 -6.30 -18.17
C MET A 42 -14.34 -6.97 -17.54
N THR A 43 -14.32 -8.29 -17.38
CA THR A 43 -15.42 -9.06 -16.78
C THR A 43 -15.71 -8.63 -15.34
N SER A 44 -14.68 -8.59 -14.48
CA SER A 44 -14.82 -8.17 -13.07
C SER A 44 -15.10 -6.66 -12.94
N MET A 45 -14.46 -5.83 -13.77
CA MET A 45 -14.70 -4.39 -13.77
C MET A 45 -16.13 -4.04 -14.23
N ALA A 46 -16.66 -4.74 -15.24
CA ALA A 46 -18.03 -4.55 -15.71
C ALA A 46 -19.06 -4.93 -14.63
N TYR A 47 -18.80 -6.02 -13.89
CA TYR A 47 -19.62 -6.38 -12.74
C TYR A 47 -19.59 -5.30 -11.65
N ALA A 48 -18.39 -4.90 -11.23
CA ALA A 48 -18.24 -3.85 -10.21
C ALA A 48 -18.94 -2.55 -10.59
N LEU A 49 -18.86 -2.15 -11.87
CA LEU A 49 -19.55 -0.97 -12.35
C LEU A 49 -21.07 -1.11 -12.30
N LYS A 50 -21.64 -2.28 -12.64
CA LYS A 50 -23.07 -2.54 -12.51
C LYS A 50 -23.54 -2.43 -11.06
N VAL A 51 -22.79 -3.03 -10.12
CA VAL A 51 -23.08 -2.94 -8.68
C VAL A 51 -23.00 -1.48 -8.21
N ALA A 52 -21.94 -0.76 -8.56
CA ALA A 52 -21.76 0.64 -8.18
C ALA A 52 -22.87 1.55 -8.76
N LYS A 53 -23.33 1.30 -9.99
CA LYS A 53 -24.47 2.01 -10.60
C LYS A 53 -25.76 1.74 -9.82
N LYS A 54 -26.02 0.49 -9.45
CA LYS A 54 -27.25 0.11 -8.72
C LYS A 54 -27.28 0.67 -7.29
N VAL A 55 -26.15 0.55 -6.55
CA VAL A 55 -26.09 0.89 -5.11
C VAL A 55 -25.82 2.37 -4.88
N LEU A 56 -24.96 2.99 -5.72
CA LEU A 56 -24.41 4.33 -5.49
C LEU A 56 -24.81 5.33 -6.60
N GLY A 57 -25.48 4.89 -7.66
CA GLY A 57 -25.83 5.75 -8.80
C GLY A 57 -24.62 6.17 -9.64
N ILE A 58 -23.49 5.49 -9.54
CA ILE A 58 -22.27 5.80 -10.31
C ILE A 58 -22.49 5.47 -11.78
N ASP A 59 -22.33 6.47 -12.66
CA ASP A 59 -22.53 6.36 -14.10
C ASP A 59 -21.23 6.63 -14.86
N LEU A 60 -20.39 5.60 -14.96
CA LEU A 60 -19.13 5.61 -15.68
C LEU A 60 -19.19 4.62 -16.85
N THR A 61 -18.21 4.73 -17.76
CA THR A 61 -18.02 3.77 -18.87
C THR A 61 -16.67 3.09 -18.75
N LEU A 62 -16.56 1.85 -19.24
CA LEU A 62 -15.29 1.14 -19.33
C LEU A 62 -14.75 1.22 -20.77
N ASN A 63 -13.45 1.45 -20.90
CA ASN A 63 -12.72 1.46 -22.16
C ASN A 63 -11.63 0.38 -22.13
N PRO A 64 -11.84 -0.78 -22.79
CA PRO A 64 -10.78 -1.78 -22.87
C PRO A 64 -9.64 -1.28 -23.76
N VAL A 65 -8.42 -1.36 -23.27
CA VAL A 65 -7.21 -1.03 -24.01
C VAL A 65 -6.24 -2.21 -24.01
N LYS A 66 -5.38 -2.27 -25.04
CA LYS A 66 -4.30 -3.27 -25.14
C LYS A 66 -2.93 -2.68 -24.80
N ASP A 67 -2.82 -1.37 -24.84
CA ASP A 67 -1.57 -0.64 -24.65
C ASP A 67 -1.88 0.67 -23.88
N VAL A 68 -0.92 1.15 -23.12
CA VAL A 68 -1.05 2.42 -22.33
C VAL A 68 -1.37 3.61 -23.23
N LYS A 69 -0.81 3.64 -24.45
CA LYS A 69 -1.05 4.73 -25.44
C LYS A 69 -2.48 4.80 -25.95
N ASP A 70 -3.25 3.72 -25.84
CA ASP A 70 -4.64 3.64 -26.33
C ASP A 70 -5.64 4.18 -25.28
N ALA A 71 -5.16 4.49 -24.05
CA ALA A 71 -5.98 5.01 -22.98
C ALA A 71 -6.41 6.47 -23.23
N LYS A 72 -7.66 6.78 -22.87
CA LYS A 72 -8.26 8.11 -23.04
C LYS A 72 -7.91 9.07 -21.92
N PHE A 73 -7.70 8.56 -20.71
CA PHE A 73 -7.44 9.33 -19.49
C PHE A 73 -8.44 10.47 -19.24
N THR A 74 -9.70 10.21 -19.54
CA THR A 74 -10.78 11.20 -19.45
C THR A 74 -11.78 10.81 -18.37
N TYR A 75 -12.12 11.74 -17.48
CA TYR A 75 -13.17 11.52 -16.47
C TYR A 75 -14.49 11.05 -17.12
N GLY A 76 -15.17 10.15 -16.45
CA GLY A 76 -16.36 9.48 -16.98
C GLY A 76 -16.05 8.17 -17.71
N THR A 77 -14.76 7.90 -17.99
CA THR A 77 -14.31 6.67 -18.63
C THR A 77 -13.16 6.05 -17.82
N ILE A 78 -13.28 4.78 -17.46
CA ILE A 78 -12.21 4.00 -16.84
C ILE A 78 -11.49 3.22 -17.93
N ASP A 79 -10.24 3.52 -18.17
CA ASP A 79 -9.36 2.77 -19.07
C ASP A 79 -8.89 1.50 -18.38
N VAL A 80 -9.15 0.33 -18.98
CA VAL A 80 -8.78 -0.99 -18.45
C VAL A 80 -7.86 -1.69 -19.45
N LEU A 81 -6.61 -1.90 -19.04
CA LEU A 81 -5.70 -2.81 -19.72
C LEU A 81 -6.20 -4.24 -19.44
N ASP A 82 -6.99 -4.74 -20.40
CA ASP A 82 -7.71 -5.99 -20.25
C ASP A 82 -6.80 -7.20 -20.45
N MET A 83 -6.61 -7.98 -19.39
CA MET A 83 -5.75 -9.17 -19.39
C MET A 83 -6.49 -10.43 -19.87
N GLY A 84 -7.83 -10.45 -19.83
CA GLY A 84 -8.66 -11.56 -20.30
C GLY A 84 -8.46 -12.87 -19.54
N LEU A 85 -8.11 -12.81 -18.26
CA LEU A 85 -7.76 -13.99 -17.44
C LEU A 85 -8.97 -14.59 -16.73
N VAL A 86 -10.03 -13.81 -16.51
CA VAL A 86 -11.22 -14.23 -15.78
C VAL A 86 -12.36 -14.51 -16.77
N PRO A 87 -12.75 -15.79 -16.96
CA PRO A 87 -13.88 -16.14 -17.82
C PRO A 87 -15.19 -15.54 -17.32
N ALA A 88 -16.07 -15.15 -18.25
CA ALA A 88 -17.32 -14.50 -17.92
C ALA A 88 -18.27 -15.38 -17.09
N ASP A 89 -18.21 -16.70 -17.27
CA ASP A 89 -19.01 -17.69 -16.52
C ASP A 89 -18.55 -17.87 -15.06
N LYS A 90 -17.41 -17.27 -14.66
CA LYS A 90 -16.90 -17.28 -13.28
C LYS A 90 -17.35 -16.07 -12.48
N ILE A 91 -17.86 -15.03 -13.15
CA ILE A 91 -18.44 -13.86 -12.48
C ILE A 91 -19.93 -14.14 -12.23
N PRO A 92 -20.49 -13.83 -11.06
CA PRO A 92 -21.90 -14.02 -10.77
C PRO A 92 -22.81 -13.34 -11.80
N ASP A 93 -23.91 -13.99 -12.11
CA ASP A 93 -24.93 -13.40 -13.01
C ASP A 93 -25.51 -12.14 -12.35
N THR A 94 -25.49 -11.06 -13.11
CA THR A 94 -25.93 -9.73 -12.67
C THR A 94 -27.31 -9.36 -13.20
N SER A 95 -28.02 -10.30 -13.80
CA SER A 95 -29.36 -10.04 -14.35
C SER A 95 -30.40 -9.71 -13.26
N ASP A 96 -30.14 -10.13 -12.02
CA ASP A 96 -31.01 -9.88 -10.85
C ASP A 96 -30.22 -9.18 -9.74
N LEU A 97 -29.92 -7.91 -9.92
CA LEU A 97 -29.26 -7.04 -8.94
C LEU A 97 -30.24 -6.31 -8.02
N ASP A 98 -31.42 -6.83 -7.74
CA ASP A 98 -32.35 -6.17 -6.82
C ASP A 98 -31.78 -6.06 -5.41
N GLU A 99 -30.94 -7.01 -5.01
CA GLU A 99 -30.12 -6.93 -3.79
C GLU A 99 -28.71 -7.44 -4.08
N PRO A 100 -27.72 -6.54 -4.34
CA PRO A 100 -26.33 -6.95 -4.53
C PRO A 100 -25.84 -7.75 -3.31
N LYS A 101 -25.31 -8.94 -3.55
CA LYS A 101 -24.81 -9.85 -2.51
C LYS A 101 -23.33 -10.10 -2.73
N PRO A 102 -22.58 -10.41 -1.65
CA PRO A 102 -21.21 -10.86 -1.79
C PRO A 102 -21.08 -12.02 -2.78
N PHE A 103 -20.00 -12.06 -3.56
CA PHE A 103 -19.72 -13.13 -4.53
C PHE A 103 -19.77 -14.54 -3.92
N GLY A 104 -19.36 -14.68 -2.65
CA GLY A 104 -19.28 -15.97 -1.98
C GLY A 104 -18.20 -16.93 -2.52
N VAL A 105 -17.31 -16.43 -3.37
CA VAL A 105 -16.27 -17.25 -4.01
C VAL A 105 -15.08 -17.48 -3.06
N GLY A 106 -14.66 -16.47 -2.31
CA GLY A 106 -13.48 -16.55 -1.44
C GLY A 106 -12.15 -16.70 -2.19
N ALA A 107 -11.12 -17.17 -1.48
CA ALA A 107 -9.80 -17.41 -2.07
C ALA A 107 -9.86 -18.62 -3.01
N CYS A 108 -9.36 -18.46 -4.24
CA CYS A 108 -9.27 -19.55 -5.22
C CYS A 108 -8.07 -19.37 -6.16
N ALA A 109 -7.61 -20.46 -6.78
CA ALA A 109 -6.46 -20.44 -7.67
C ALA A 109 -6.63 -19.49 -8.86
N LEU A 110 -7.85 -19.39 -9.43
CA LEU A 110 -8.12 -18.47 -10.54
C LEU A 110 -7.93 -17.01 -10.12
N GLY A 111 -8.48 -16.60 -8.97
CA GLY A 111 -8.30 -15.25 -8.42
C GLY A 111 -6.83 -14.97 -8.08
N GLY A 112 -6.14 -15.97 -7.54
CA GLY A 112 -4.71 -15.91 -7.25
C GLY A 112 -3.86 -15.71 -8.49
N GLU A 113 -4.05 -16.52 -9.53
CA GLU A 113 -3.34 -16.39 -10.82
C GLU A 113 -3.60 -15.02 -11.44
N ALA A 114 -4.86 -14.63 -11.58
CA ALA A 114 -5.23 -13.37 -12.19
C ALA A 114 -4.61 -12.18 -11.45
N SER A 115 -4.77 -12.09 -10.12
CA SER A 115 -4.21 -11.00 -9.32
C SER A 115 -2.68 -10.95 -9.37
N PHE A 116 -2.00 -12.10 -9.41
CA PHE A 116 -0.56 -12.17 -9.57
C PHE A 116 -0.12 -11.62 -10.93
N GLN A 117 -0.78 -12.00 -12.02
CA GLN A 117 -0.47 -11.53 -13.36
C GLN A 117 -0.71 -10.02 -13.52
N TYR A 118 -1.73 -9.44 -12.87
CA TYR A 118 -1.92 -7.98 -12.87
C TYR A 118 -0.75 -7.27 -12.17
N VAL A 119 -0.29 -7.80 -11.04
CA VAL A 119 0.88 -7.25 -10.33
C VAL A 119 2.14 -7.35 -11.19
N LYS A 120 2.40 -8.50 -11.81
CA LYS A 120 3.52 -8.68 -12.72
C LYS A 120 3.45 -7.69 -13.88
N LYS A 121 2.28 -7.56 -14.53
CA LYS A 121 2.10 -6.64 -15.66
C LYS A 121 2.33 -5.18 -15.27
N VAL A 122 1.82 -4.72 -14.13
CA VAL A 122 2.04 -3.33 -13.72
C VAL A 122 3.50 -3.04 -13.36
N ILE A 123 4.24 -4.03 -12.83
CA ILE A 123 5.69 -3.92 -12.61
C ILE A 123 6.41 -3.78 -13.96
N GLU A 124 6.07 -4.59 -14.95
CA GLU A 124 6.66 -4.52 -16.31
C GLU A 124 6.45 -3.13 -16.91
N LEU A 125 5.23 -2.58 -16.84
CA LEU A 125 4.91 -1.24 -17.33
C LEU A 125 5.71 -0.15 -16.60
N ALA A 126 5.87 -0.26 -15.30
CA ALA A 126 6.62 0.71 -14.51
C ALA A 126 8.14 0.63 -14.80
N MET A 127 8.68 -0.57 -14.95
CA MET A 127 10.08 -0.79 -15.32
C MET A 127 10.38 -0.29 -16.74
N ALA A 128 9.41 -0.39 -17.66
CA ALA A 128 9.51 0.16 -19.01
C ALA A 128 9.30 1.69 -19.07
N GLY A 129 8.88 2.32 -17.96
CA GLY A 129 8.58 3.77 -17.91
C GLY A 129 7.26 4.15 -18.60
N GLU A 130 6.41 3.18 -18.88
CA GLU A 130 5.09 3.40 -19.47
C GLU A 130 4.07 3.92 -18.46
N VAL A 131 4.26 3.60 -17.16
CA VAL A 131 3.55 4.21 -16.05
C VAL A 131 4.54 4.82 -15.06
N ASP A 132 4.18 5.93 -14.44
CA ASP A 132 5.05 6.70 -13.55
C ASP A 132 5.05 6.14 -12.11
N ALA A 133 3.93 5.55 -11.70
CA ALA A 133 3.78 4.90 -10.40
C ALA A 133 2.76 3.77 -10.47
N THR A 134 2.86 2.84 -9.51
CA THR A 134 1.92 1.73 -9.38
C THR A 134 1.13 1.84 -8.08
N CYS A 135 -0.20 1.61 -8.16
CA CYS A 135 -1.09 1.54 -7.01
C CYS A 135 -1.77 0.18 -6.98
N THR A 136 -1.58 -0.61 -5.93
CA THR A 136 -2.11 -1.97 -5.90
C THR A 136 -3.30 -2.12 -4.97
N ASN A 137 -4.40 -2.69 -5.49
CA ASN A 137 -5.47 -3.25 -4.67
C ASN A 137 -5.03 -4.58 -4.04
N ALA A 138 -5.79 -5.06 -3.06
CA ALA A 138 -5.45 -6.25 -2.31
C ALA A 138 -5.45 -7.54 -3.16
N LEU A 139 -4.49 -8.41 -2.89
CA LEU A 139 -4.47 -9.80 -3.33
C LEU A 139 -4.56 -10.72 -2.11
N SER A 140 -5.02 -11.97 -2.32
CA SER A 140 -5.03 -12.99 -1.30
C SER A 140 -3.75 -13.81 -1.35
N LYS A 141 -3.00 -13.85 -0.22
CA LYS A 141 -1.81 -14.71 -0.08
C LYS A 141 -2.16 -16.19 -0.28
N GLU A 142 -3.29 -16.61 0.26
CA GLU A 142 -3.81 -17.95 0.09
C GLU A 142 -4.08 -18.25 -1.39
N ALA A 143 -4.79 -17.38 -2.08
CA ALA A 143 -5.15 -17.55 -3.49
C ALA A 143 -3.91 -17.63 -4.41
N ILE A 144 -2.92 -16.75 -4.25
CA ILE A 144 -1.69 -16.81 -5.06
C ILE A 144 -0.87 -18.07 -4.77
N ASN A 145 -0.86 -18.56 -3.52
CA ASN A 145 -0.23 -19.83 -3.18
C ASN A 145 -0.98 -21.02 -3.79
N MET A 146 -2.33 -21.00 -3.81
CA MET A 146 -3.14 -22.02 -4.51
C MET A 146 -2.85 -22.03 -6.02
N ALA A 147 -2.49 -20.88 -6.59
CA ALA A 147 -2.06 -20.76 -8.00
C ALA A 147 -0.60 -21.16 -8.25
N GLY A 148 0.16 -21.51 -7.20
CA GLY A 148 1.55 -21.92 -7.30
C GLY A 148 2.57 -20.78 -7.16
N HIS A 149 2.15 -19.57 -6.81
CA HIS A 149 3.03 -18.43 -6.58
C HIS A 149 3.32 -18.25 -5.09
N HIS A 150 4.52 -18.66 -4.64
CA HIS A 150 4.89 -18.72 -3.23
C HIS A 150 5.52 -17.40 -2.74
N TYR A 151 4.68 -16.39 -2.51
CA TYR A 151 5.09 -15.10 -1.95
C TYR A 151 4.27 -14.77 -0.71
N SER A 152 4.85 -14.01 0.21
CA SER A 152 4.17 -13.52 1.41
C SER A 152 3.34 -12.25 1.18
N GLY A 153 3.44 -11.65 0.01
CA GLY A 153 2.65 -10.48 -0.40
C GLY A 153 3.26 -9.69 -1.55
N HIS A 154 2.66 -8.55 -1.84
CA HIS A 154 3.10 -7.67 -2.93
C HIS A 154 4.55 -7.20 -2.79
N THR A 155 4.99 -6.89 -1.57
CA THR A 155 6.33 -6.32 -1.33
C THR A 155 7.43 -7.25 -1.84
N GLU A 156 7.29 -8.55 -1.55
CA GLU A 156 8.24 -9.57 -1.99
C GLU A 156 8.16 -9.82 -3.50
N ILE A 157 6.95 -9.79 -4.08
CA ILE A 157 6.77 -9.89 -5.55
C ILE A 157 7.50 -8.72 -6.23
N TYR A 158 7.29 -7.49 -5.75
CA TYR A 158 7.96 -6.31 -6.31
C TYR A 158 9.47 -6.38 -6.15
N ALA A 159 9.98 -6.77 -4.98
CA ALA A 159 11.41 -6.90 -4.73
C ALA A 159 12.06 -7.92 -5.67
N ASP A 160 11.42 -9.07 -5.87
CA ASP A 160 11.90 -10.14 -6.75
C ASP A 160 11.92 -9.68 -8.22
N TYR A 161 10.80 -9.17 -8.73
CA TYR A 161 10.69 -8.74 -10.14
C TYR A 161 11.46 -7.45 -10.47
N THR A 162 11.89 -6.68 -9.47
CA THR A 162 12.77 -5.52 -9.65
C THR A 162 14.22 -5.79 -9.24
N HIS A 163 14.55 -7.04 -8.83
CA HIS A 163 15.87 -7.45 -8.36
C HIS A 163 16.43 -6.56 -7.25
N THR A 164 15.57 -6.24 -6.25
CA THR A 164 15.90 -5.32 -5.17
C THR A 164 16.06 -6.06 -3.84
N ASP A 165 17.25 -5.98 -3.25
CA ASP A 165 17.55 -6.60 -1.95
C ASP A 165 17.29 -5.66 -0.76
N LYS A 166 17.44 -4.35 -0.97
CA LYS A 166 17.36 -3.31 0.07
C LYS A 166 16.08 -2.52 -0.02
N TYR A 167 15.08 -2.99 0.67
CA TYR A 167 13.76 -2.35 0.70
C TYR A 167 13.16 -2.42 2.11
N THR A 168 12.17 -1.57 2.36
CA THR A 168 11.32 -1.66 3.54
C THR A 168 9.91 -1.19 3.25
N MET A 169 8.98 -1.61 4.09
CA MET A 169 7.59 -1.19 4.06
C MET A 169 7.42 0.07 4.90
N MET A 170 6.91 1.13 4.28
CA MET A 170 6.39 2.30 4.99
C MET A 170 4.88 2.20 5.07
N LEU A 171 4.33 2.28 6.26
CA LEU A 171 2.91 2.54 6.47
C LEU A 171 2.70 4.01 6.75
N ALA A 172 1.64 4.56 6.21
CA ALA A 172 1.28 5.97 6.40
C ALA A 172 -0.22 6.15 6.61
N HIS A 173 -0.55 7.06 7.50
CA HIS A 173 -1.88 7.62 7.64
C HIS A 173 -1.74 9.10 8.00
N GLU A 174 -2.18 9.99 7.11
CA GLU A 174 -1.94 11.43 7.23
C GLU A 174 -0.43 11.72 7.41
N ASP A 175 -0.04 12.34 8.52
CA ASP A 175 1.35 12.69 8.84
C ASP A 175 2.07 11.64 9.71
N LEU A 176 1.37 10.61 10.18
CA LEU A 176 2.00 9.48 10.84
C LEU A 176 2.54 8.50 9.81
N ARG A 177 3.86 8.39 9.75
CA ARG A 177 4.58 7.46 8.88
C ARG A 177 5.50 6.58 9.71
N VAL A 178 5.52 5.28 9.41
CA VAL A 178 6.40 4.31 10.06
C VAL A 178 7.08 3.42 9.04
N VAL A 179 8.35 3.10 9.28
CA VAL A 179 9.09 2.07 8.53
C VAL A 179 9.62 1.02 9.48
N HIS A 180 9.75 -0.21 9.01
CA HIS A 180 9.98 -1.37 9.85
C HIS A 180 11.36 -1.99 9.61
N VAL A 181 12.08 -2.29 10.69
CA VAL A 181 13.33 -3.08 10.64
C VAL A 181 13.02 -4.51 10.27
N SER A 182 11.93 -5.07 10.83
CA SER A 182 11.40 -6.38 10.44
C SER A 182 9.87 -6.35 10.39
N THR A 183 9.24 -7.25 9.60
CA THR A 183 7.79 -7.33 9.43
C THR A 183 7.24 -8.73 9.74
N HIS A 184 7.11 -9.59 8.77
CA HIS A 184 6.40 -10.88 8.86
C HIS A 184 7.26 -12.01 9.45
N VAL A 185 7.67 -11.86 10.71
CA VAL A 185 8.44 -12.85 11.47
C VAL A 185 7.88 -12.98 12.90
N SER A 186 8.26 -14.03 13.62
CA SER A 186 7.90 -14.13 15.04
C SER A 186 8.49 -12.98 15.83
N LEU A 187 7.85 -12.58 16.94
CA LEU A 187 8.39 -11.50 17.81
C LEU A 187 9.79 -11.83 18.32
N ARG A 188 10.08 -13.10 18.64
CA ARG A 188 11.41 -13.55 19.03
C ARG A 188 12.45 -13.32 17.94
N GLU A 189 12.14 -13.75 16.73
CA GLU A 189 12.99 -13.51 15.56
C GLU A 189 13.14 -12.03 15.26
N ALA A 190 12.09 -11.22 15.43
CA ALA A 190 12.16 -9.78 15.25
C ALA A 190 13.20 -9.13 16.17
N CYS A 191 13.30 -9.56 17.45
CA CYS A 191 14.34 -9.10 18.35
C CYS A 191 15.74 -9.45 17.82
N ASP A 192 15.94 -10.68 17.32
CA ASP A 192 17.23 -11.13 16.76
C ASP A 192 17.63 -10.36 15.49
N ARG A 193 16.64 -9.83 14.75
CA ARG A 193 16.84 -9.02 13.52
C ARG A 193 17.20 -7.56 13.80
N VAL A 194 17.10 -7.09 15.03
CA VAL A 194 17.54 -5.74 15.40
C VAL A 194 19.08 -5.71 15.43
N LYS A 195 19.65 -5.41 14.26
CA LYS A 195 21.09 -5.31 14.05
C LYS A 195 21.46 -3.94 13.48
N LYS A 196 22.58 -3.38 13.96
CA LYS A 196 23.10 -2.06 13.54
C LYS A 196 22.97 -1.84 12.02
N ALA A 197 23.43 -2.82 11.23
CA ALA A 197 23.43 -2.69 9.77
C ALA A 197 22.01 -2.51 9.21
N ARG A 198 21.04 -3.31 9.70
CA ARG A 198 19.64 -3.24 9.22
C ARG A 198 18.92 -1.99 9.73
N VAL A 199 19.13 -1.60 10.99
CA VAL A 199 18.57 -0.36 11.54
C VAL A 199 19.06 0.86 10.76
N LEU A 200 20.39 0.95 10.50
CA LEU A 200 20.97 2.03 9.68
C LEU A 200 20.42 2.04 8.26
N GLU A 201 20.28 0.88 7.64
CA GLU A 201 19.66 0.76 6.32
C GLU A 201 18.23 1.30 6.30
N CYS A 202 17.41 0.94 7.30
CA CYS A 202 16.04 1.45 7.42
C CYS A 202 16.00 2.97 7.64
N ILE A 203 16.93 3.54 8.43
CA ILE A 203 17.06 4.99 8.63
C ILE A 203 17.36 5.68 7.29
N ARG A 204 18.31 5.15 6.51
CA ARG A 204 18.65 5.70 5.18
C ARG A 204 17.45 5.64 4.22
N ILE A 205 16.77 4.49 4.15
CA ILE A 205 15.58 4.32 3.29
C ILE A 205 14.45 5.26 3.75
N ALA A 206 14.24 5.44 5.05
CA ALA A 206 13.26 6.37 5.60
C ALA A 206 13.55 7.82 5.20
N ASN A 207 14.81 8.24 5.31
CA ASN A 207 15.27 9.57 4.92
C ASN A 207 15.03 9.83 3.42
N GLU A 208 15.46 8.91 2.55
CA GLU A 208 15.26 9.04 1.10
C GLU A 208 13.77 8.94 0.72
N GLY A 209 12.99 8.09 1.38
CA GLY A 209 11.54 7.99 1.19
C GLY A 209 10.81 9.29 1.53
N CYS A 210 11.20 9.96 2.62
CA CYS A 210 10.64 11.26 2.99
C CYS A 210 11.03 12.35 1.99
N LYS A 211 12.27 12.38 1.52
CA LYS A 211 12.69 13.31 0.45
C LYS A 211 11.91 13.07 -0.84
N ALA A 212 11.68 11.81 -1.20
CA ALA A 212 10.93 11.43 -2.39
C ALA A 212 9.45 11.89 -2.35
N ILE A 213 8.85 12.06 -1.18
CA ILE A 213 7.50 12.64 -1.02
C ILE A 213 7.51 14.16 -0.82
N GLY A 214 8.67 14.83 -0.98
CA GLY A 214 8.81 16.27 -0.97
C GLY A 214 9.24 16.90 0.37
N ILE A 215 9.60 16.11 1.38
CA ILE A 215 10.12 16.61 2.66
C ILE A 215 11.64 16.83 2.51
N LYS A 216 12.07 18.08 2.38
CA LYS A 216 13.48 18.41 2.06
C LYS A 216 14.46 18.01 3.16
N GLU A 217 14.10 18.22 4.43
CA GLU A 217 14.94 17.95 5.61
C GLU A 217 14.16 17.06 6.59
N PRO A 218 14.05 15.73 6.29
CA PRO A 218 13.24 14.83 7.10
C PRO A 218 13.77 14.74 8.53
N LYS A 219 12.87 14.79 9.50
CA LYS A 219 13.13 14.51 10.91
C LYS A 219 12.81 13.06 11.19
N ILE A 220 13.83 12.24 11.44
CA ILE A 220 13.68 10.80 11.65
C ILE A 220 13.61 10.51 13.14
N GLY A 221 12.49 9.92 13.60
CA GLY A 221 12.38 9.28 14.90
C GLY A 221 12.87 7.84 14.81
N VAL A 222 13.62 7.37 15.83
CA VAL A 222 14.02 5.95 15.91
C VAL A 222 13.48 5.40 17.23
N ALA A 223 12.57 4.43 17.15
CA ALA A 223 12.01 3.79 18.34
C ALA A 223 13.06 2.87 19.01
N GLY A 224 13.01 2.74 20.33
CA GLY A 224 13.68 1.63 21.01
C GLY A 224 12.94 0.31 20.79
N LEU A 225 13.59 -0.80 21.07
CA LEU A 225 12.99 -2.14 21.09
C LEU A 225 12.35 -2.42 22.45
N ASN A 226 13.12 -2.13 23.50
CA ASN A 226 12.75 -2.48 24.87
C ASN A 226 11.99 -1.35 25.59
N PRO A 227 11.23 -1.65 26.66
CA PRO A 227 10.62 -0.63 27.51
C PRO A 227 11.64 0.41 27.97
N HIS A 228 11.27 1.70 27.90
CA HIS A 228 12.14 2.82 28.28
C HIS A 228 13.53 2.81 27.60
N CYS A 229 13.63 2.24 26.38
CA CYS A 229 14.90 2.06 25.65
C CYS A 229 15.93 1.26 26.46
N GLY A 230 15.49 0.18 27.11
CA GLY A 230 16.35 -0.74 27.85
C GLY A 230 16.80 -0.24 29.23
N GLU A 231 16.49 1.01 29.65
CA GLU A 231 16.85 1.61 30.95
C GLU A 231 18.32 1.34 31.30
N ASN A 232 19.25 1.75 30.43
CA ASN A 232 20.70 1.52 30.58
C ASN A 232 21.08 0.02 30.68
N GLY A 233 20.38 -0.87 30.01
CA GLY A 233 20.63 -2.30 29.94
C GLY A 233 19.88 -3.13 30.99
N MET A 234 19.00 -2.50 31.80
CA MET A 234 18.17 -3.21 32.77
C MET A 234 17.14 -4.13 32.11
N PHE A 235 16.57 -3.72 30.96
CA PHE A 235 15.52 -4.45 30.24
C PHE A 235 15.96 -4.98 28.87
N GLY A 236 17.27 -4.98 28.61
CA GLY A 236 17.86 -5.40 27.34
C GLY A 236 18.97 -4.45 26.89
N THR A 237 19.84 -4.91 26.00
CA THR A 237 21.03 -4.17 25.57
C THR A 237 20.99 -3.76 24.10
N GLU A 238 19.94 -4.12 23.37
CA GLU A 238 19.82 -3.89 21.91
C GLU A 238 19.91 -2.40 21.56
N GLU A 239 19.42 -1.52 22.43
CA GLU A 239 19.58 -0.07 22.24
C GLU A 239 21.03 0.36 22.31
N ILE A 240 21.82 -0.19 23.22
CA ILE A 240 23.23 0.15 23.45
C ILE A 240 24.10 -0.48 22.35
N GLU A 241 23.87 -1.76 22.04
CA GLU A 241 24.74 -2.55 21.17
C GLU A 241 24.45 -2.36 19.67
N GLU A 242 23.18 -2.09 19.31
CA GLU A 242 22.74 -2.11 17.92
C GLU A 242 22.08 -0.79 17.48
N ILE A 243 21.08 -0.27 18.22
CA ILE A 243 20.26 0.85 17.76
C ILE A 243 21.02 2.18 17.86
N GLN A 244 21.66 2.48 19.01
CA GLN A 244 22.44 3.70 19.17
C GLN A 244 23.62 3.76 18.20
N PRO A 245 24.42 2.69 17.99
CA PRO A 245 25.48 2.69 16.98
C PRO A 245 24.97 2.89 15.54
N ALA A 246 23.71 2.53 15.23
CA ALA A 246 23.10 2.83 13.93
C ALA A 246 22.72 4.31 13.83
N ILE A 247 22.16 4.89 14.89
CA ILE A 247 21.85 6.32 14.98
C ILE A 247 23.11 7.16 14.82
N ASP A 248 24.18 6.82 15.53
CA ASP A 248 25.46 7.55 15.46
C ASP A 248 26.04 7.53 14.03
N ALA A 249 25.96 6.37 13.36
CA ALA A 249 26.37 6.27 11.97
C ALA A 249 25.51 7.11 11.02
N ALA A 250 24.18 7.13 11.21
CA ALA A 250 23.27 7.95 10.42
C ALA A 250 23.50 9.46 10.63
N LEU A 251 23.76 9.88 11.88
CA LEU A 251 24.13 11.25 12.20
C LEU A 251 25.44 11.68 11.51
N ALA A 252 26.42 10.78 11.47
CA ALA A 252 27.69 11.02 10.76
C ALA A 252 27.50 11.18 9.23
N GLU A 253 26.44 10.62 8.68
CA GLU A 253 26.02 10.77 7.29
C GLU A 253 25.18 12.05 7.04
N GLY A 254 24.93 12.84 8.09
CA GLY A 254 24.14 14.07 8.00
C GLY A 254 22.62 13.86 8.01
N ILE A 255 22.13 12.65 8.38
CA ILE A 255 20.70 12.40 8.53
C ILE A 255 20.20 13.06 9.81
N ASN A 256 19.08 13.78 9.72
CA ASN A 256 18.51 14.51 10.84
C ASN A 256 17.71 13.57 11.77
N ILE A 257 18.29 13.28 12.94
CA ILE A 257 17.65 12.53 14.02
C ILE A 257 17.61 13.45 15.24
N PRO A 258 16.49 14.16 15.50
CA PRO A 258 16.44 15.26 16.48
C PRO A 258 16.88 14.86 17.90
N GLU A 259 16.48 13.68 18.38
CA GLU A 259 16.81 13.18 19.72
C GLU A 259 18.24 12.64 19.83
N LYS A 260 18.89 12.32 18.70
CA LYS A 260 20.24 11.72 18.61
C LYS A 260 20.39 10.40 19.41
N LYS A 261 19.27 9.81 19.79
CA LYS A 261 19.18 8.57 20.56
C LYS A 261 17.86 7.87 20.27
N PRO A 262 17.69 6.56 20.63
CA PRO A 262 16.40 5.92 20.54
C PRO A 262 15.36 6.60 21.44
N THR A 263 14.14 6.71 20.95
CA THR A 263 13.00 7.25 21.69
C THR A 263 12.18 6.10 22.27
N PRO A 264 11.74 6.17 23.54
CA PRO A 264 10.90 5.14 24.13
C PRO A 264 9.67 4.82 23.27
N PRO A 265 9.38 3.53 23.00
CA PRO A 265 8.35 3.13 22.05
C PRO A 265 6.93 3.53 22.47
N ASP A 266 6.67 3.73 23.75
CA ASP A 266 5.40 4.18 24.29
C ASP A 266 5.13 5.69 24.06
N THR A 267 6.15 6.48 23.76
CA THR A 267 6.03 7.93 23.56
C THR A 267 6.37 8.40 22.15
N VAL A 268 7.09 7.61 21.35
CA VAL A 268 7.57 8.01 20.02
C VAL A 268 6.44 8.40 19.07
N PHE A 269 5.30 7.73 19.13
CA PHE A 269 4.17 7.97 18.22
C PHE A 269 3.39 9.24 18.57
N SER A 270 3.24 9.56 19.86
CA SER A 270 2.66 10.83 20.28
C SER A 270 3.53 12.03 19.86
N LYS A 271 4.86 11.88 19.92
CA LYS A 271 5.81 12.88 19.40
C LYS A 271 5.69 13.01 17.86
N ALA A 272 5.58 11.89 17.14
CA ALA A 272 5.39 11.90 15.69
C ALA A 272 4.09 12.63 15.30
N LEU A 273 2.96 12.32 15.94
CA LEU A 273 1.70 13.00 15.75
C LEU A 273 1.77 14.50 16.13
N GLY A 274 2.64 14.86 17.08
CA GLY A 274 2.93 16.24 17.47
C GLY A 274 3.90 16.98 16.53
N GLY A 275 4.32 16.35 15.41
CA GLY A 275 5.20 16.98 14.42
C GLY A 275 6.69 17.03 14.79
N TRP A 276 7.12 16.26 15.79
CA TRP A 276 8.54 16.16 16.14
C TRP A 276 9.33 15.35 15.12
N TYR A 277 8.67 14.37 14.48
CA TYR A 277 9.23 13.50 13.45
C TYR A 277 8.32 13.47 12.23
N ASP A 278 8.92 13.36 11.06
CA ASP A 278 8.22 13.16 9.77
C ASP A 278 7.97 11.67 9.50
N ILE A 279 8.81 10.81 10.10
CA ILE A 279 8.72 9.35 10.01
C ILE A 279 9.39 8.71 11.23
N VAL A 280 8.90 7.54 11.63
CA VAL A 280 9.48 6.74 12.72
C VAL A 280 9.99 5.40 12.18
N VAL A 281 11.24 5.07 12.49
CA VAL A 281 11.82 3.74 12.29
C VAL A 281 11.47 2.90 13.49
N VAL A 282 10.71 1.81 13.27
CA VAL A 282 10.25 0.87 14.28
C VAL A 282 10.93 -0.49 14.14
N MET A 283 11.09 -1.22 15.24
CA MET A 283 11.89 -2.43 15.28
C MET A 283 11.15 -3.66 14.78
N TYR A 284 9.82 -3.72 14.97
CA TYR A 284 9.01 -4.86 14.59
C TYR A 284 7.61 -4.46 14.12
N HIS A 285 6.90 -5.40 13.50
CA HIS A 285 5.62 -5.21 12.84
C HIS A 285 4.59 -4.46 13.71
N ASP A 286 4.22 -5.02 14.86
CA ASP A 286 3.12 -4.47 15.66
C ASP A 286 3.48 -3.14 16.33
N GLN A 287 4.77 -2.87 16.57
CA GLN A 287 5.22 -1.59 17.11
C GLN A 287 4.78 -0.40 16.23
N GLY A 288 4.79 -0.58 14.90
CA GLY A 288 4.34 0.45 13.95
C GLY A 288 2.88 0.31 13.54
N HIS A 289 2.39 -0.92 13.36
CA HIS A 289 1.03 -1.14 12.87
C HIS A 289 -0.05 -0.77 13.89
N ILE A 290 0.15 -1.09 15.18
CA ILE A 290 -0.84 -0.82 16.23
C ILE A 290 -1.19 0.67 16.29
N PRO A 291 -0.23 1.60 16.50
CA PRO A 291 -0.55 3.03 16.61
C PRO A 291 -1.15 3.59 15.33
N LEU A 292 -0.69 3.13 14.16
CA LEU A 292 -1.20 3.58 12.87
C LEU A 292 -2.65 3.12 12.65
N LYS A 293 -2.96 1.85 12.97
CA LYS A 293 -4.32 1.31 12.82
C LYS A 293 -5.28 1.89 13.85
N VAL A 294 -4.85 2.13 15.08
CA VAL A 294 -5.66 2.83 16.10
C VAL A 294 -6.02 4.24 15.65
N LYS A 295 -5.09 4.96 14.98
CA LYS A 295 -5.33 6.30 14.43
C LYS A 295 -6.21 6.28 13.17
N GLY A 296 -5.95 5.32 12.25
CA GLY A 296 -6.51 5.34 10.89
C GLY A 296 -7.75 4.48 10.67
N PHE A 297 -8.12 3.62 11.62
CA PHE A 297 -9.27 2.71 11.50
C PHE A 297 -10.35 3.13 12.51
N VAL A 298 -11.43 3.69 11.99
CA VAL A 298 -12.55 4.21 12.82
C VAL A 298 -13.75 3.29 12.65
N TYR A 299 -14.17 2.66 13.74
CA TYR A 299 -15.37 1.84 13.79
C TYR A 299 -16.55 2.58 14.39
N ASN A 300 -17.61 2.76 13.62
CA ASN A 300 -18.86 3.32 14.10
C ASN A 300 -19.65 2.26 14.89
N LYS A 301 -19.72 2.45 16.20
CA LYS A 301 -20.41 1.52 17.11
C LYS A 301 -21.93 1.54 16.94
N GLN A 302 -22.51 2.66 16.49
CA GLN A 302 -23.95 2.81 16.32
C GLN A 302 -24.43 2.11 15.06
N GLU A 303 -23.73 2.34 13.95
CA GLU A 303 -24.06 1.80 12.64
C GLU A 303 -23.37 0.44 12.37
N LYS A 304 -22.49 -0.01 13.29
CA LYS A 304 -21.78 -1.29 13.24
C LYS A 304 -20.97 -1.53 11.96
N HIS A 305 -20.35 -0.47 11.44
CA HIS A 305 -19.46 -0.56 10.29
C HIS A 305 -18.15 0.25 10.47
N TRP A 306 -17.18 0.01 9.61
CA TRP A 306 -15.95 0.80 9.57
C TRP A 306 -16.16 2.08 8.77
N GLU A 307 -16.06 3.26 9.40
CA GLU A 307 -16.18 4.57 8.75
C GLU A 307 -14.92 4.91 7.94
N ALA A 308 -13.76 4.55 8.44
CA ALA A 308 -12.50 4.81 7.78
C ALA A 308 -11.57 3.61 7.86
N VAL A 309 -10.93 3.30 6.73
CA VAL A 309 -9.79 2.40 6.58
C VAL A 309 -8.81 3.14 5.67
N ALA A 310 -8.05 4.08 6.26
CA ALA A 310 -7.34 5.12 5.52
C ALA A 310 -5.83 4.89 5.38
N GLY A 311 -5.32 3.77 5.89
CA GLY A 311 -3.89 3.43 5.81
C GLY A 311 -3.40 3.22 4.38
N VAL A 312 -2.14 3.58 4.14
CA VAL A 312 -1.42 3.35 2.88
C VAL A 312 -0.14 2.59 3.16
N ASN A 313 0.16 1.62 2.32
CA ASN A 313 1.42 0.91 2.33
C ASN A 313 2.25 1.34 1.12
N VAL A 314 3.46 1.86 1.35
CA VAL A 314 4.43 2.24 0.31
C VAL A 314 5.67 1.37 0.46
N THR A 315 6.11 0.74 -0.62
CA THR A 315 7.39 0.02 -0.60
C THR A 315 8.51 0.98 -1.00
N LEU A 316 9.39 1.27 -0.06
CA LEU A 316 10.56 2.13 -0.25
C LEU A 316 11.80 1.31 -0.62
N GLY A 317 12.71 1.91 -1.40
CA GLY A 317 13.96 1.28 -1.85
C GLY A 317 13.85 0.63 -3.24
N LEU A 318 12.66 0.49 -3.81
CA LEU A 318 12.47 -0.03 -5.17
C LEU A 318 12.89 0.97 -6.25
N PRO A 319 13.32 0.51 -7.44
CA PRO A 319 13.61 1.37 -8.58
C PRO A 319 12.34 1.99 -9.20
N ILE A 320 11.16 1.46 -8.88
CA ILE A 320 9.85 1.93 -9.32
C ILE A 320 9.01 2.35 -8.11
N ILE A 321 8.00 3.18 -8.33
CA ILE A 321 7.11 3.64 -7.27
C ILE A 321 5.99 2.62 -7.07
N ARG A 322 5.84 2.15 -5.83
CA ARG A 322 4.72 1.31 -5.42
C ARG A 322 4.05 1.86 -4.17
N ALA A 323 2.78 2.21 -4.29
CA ALA A 323 1.85 2.43 -3.20
C ALA A 323 0.73 1.37 -3.22
N SER A 324 0.09 1.10 -2.12
CA SER A 324 -1.01 0.13 -2.07
C SER A 324 -2.00 0.44 -0.95
N VAL A 325 -3.18 -0.16 -1.07
CA VAL A 325 -4.15 -0.22 0.03
C VAL A 325 -3.57 -0.98 1.23
N ASP A 326 -4.00 -0.60 2.44
CA ASP A 326 -3.61 -1.25 3.71
C ASP A 326 -4.75 -2.09 4.31
N HIS A 327 -5.45 -2.84 3.45
CA HIS A 327 -6.51 -3.79 3.84
C HIS A 327 -6.44 -5.05 2.99
N GLY A 328 -7.19 -6.08 3.38
CA GLY A 328 -7.30 -7.35 2.64
C GLY A 328 -8.32 -7.30 1.51
N THR A 329 -8.51 -8.45 0.86
CA THR A 329 -9.41 -8.65 -0.29
C THR A 329 -10.89 -8.43 0.01
N GLY A 330 -11.30 -8.52 1.28
CA GLY A 330 -12.68 -8.26 1.68
C GLY A 330 -13.71 -9.19 1.05
N PHE A 331 -13.38 -10.47 0.81
CA PHE A 331 -14.27 -11.45 0.16
C PHE A 331 -15.68 -11.52 0.74
N GLY A 332 -15.83 -11.30 2.06
CA GLY A 332 -17.14 -11.32 2.72
C GLY A 332 -18.07 -10.17 2.32
N HIS A 333 -17.55 -9.14 1.66
CA HIS A 333 -18.30 -7.95 1.22
C HIS A 333 -18.17 -7.68 -0.28
N ALA A 334 -17.24 -8.35 -0.96
CA ALA A 334 -17.01 -8.16 -2.39
C ALA A 334 -18.28 -8.51 -3.19
N GLY A 335 -18.69 -7.59 -4.07
CA GLY A 335 -19.94 -7.72 -4.83
C GLY A 335 -21.14 -7.00 -4.20
N SER A 336 -21.02 -6.46 -2.96
CA SER A 336 -22.12 -5.81 -2.25
C SER A 336 -22.26 -4.30 -2.55
N GLY A 337 -21.25 -3.67 -3.11
CA GLY A 337 -21.21 -2.21 -3.35
C GLY A 337 -20.91 -1.36 -2.11
N HIS A 338 -20.49 -1.97 -0.99
CA HIS A 338 -20.20 -1.27 0.27
C HIS A 338 -18.71 -1.12 0.59
N ALA A 339 -17.81 -1.46 -0.34
CA ALA A 339 -16.37 -1.31 -0.13
C ALA A 339 -15.98 0.18 -0.06
N ASN A 340 -15.04 0.54 0.85
CA ASN A 340 -14.55 1.91 1.02
C ASN A 340 -13.30 2.14 0.16
N GLU A 341 -13.28 3.22 -0.63
CA GLU A 341 -12.22 3.57 -1.58
C GLU A 341 -11.08 4.40 -0.99
N LEU A 342 -11.19 4.89 0.23
CA LEU A 342 -10.29 5.90 0.79
C LEU A 342 -8.82 5.44 0.82
N SER A 343 -8.58 4.17 1.13
CA SER A 343 -7.22 3.61 1.14
C SER A 343 -6.58 3.64 -0.25
N LEU A 344 -7.35 3.37 -1.32
CA LEU A 344 -6.84 3.45 -2.69
C LEU A 344 -6.60 4.90 -3.12
N VAL A 345 -7.52 5.82 -2.80
CA VAL A 345 -7.35 7.26 -3.08
C VAL A 345 -6.09 7.79 -2.40
N ASN A 346 -5.88 7.46 -1.14
CA ASN A 346 -4.67 7.84 -0.40
C ASN A 346 -3.40 7.20 -1.01
N ALA A 347 -3.46 5.93 -1.45
CA ALA A 347 -2.35 5.28 -2.15
C ALA A 347 -2.03 5.99 -3.47
N MET A 348 -3.04 6.41 -4.23
CA MET A 348 -2.86 7.21 -5.45
C MET A 348 -2.20 8.55 -5.14
N ASP A 349 -2.58 9.24 -4.06
CA ASP A 349 -1.96 10.51 -3.64
C ASP A 349 -0.48 10.34 -3.34
N TYR A 350 -0.08 9.28 -2.65
CA TYR A 350 1.33 8.94 -2.44
C TYR A 350 2.04 8.64 -3.78
N GLY A 351 1.42 7.87 -4.66
CA GLY A 351 1.95 7.58 -5.99
C GLY A 351 2.18 8.84 -6.82
N ILE A 352 1.23 9.78 -6.82
CA ILE A 352 1.32 11.08 -7.51
C ILE A 352 2.49 11.90 -6.95
N ARG A 353 2.54 12.11 -5.62
CA ARG A 353 3.60 12.88 -4.96
C ARG A 353 5.00 12.33 -5.26
N LEU A 354 5.16 11.01 -5.17
CA LEU A 354 6.43 10.34 -5.48
C LEU A 354 6.82 10.52 -6.96
N ALA A 355 5.85 10.39 -7.89
CA ALA A 355 6.10 10.54 -9.32
C ALA A 355 6.45 11.99 -9.70
N GLU A 356 5.79 12.98 -9.12
CA GLU A 356 6.07 14.40 -9.36
C GLU A 356 7.45 14.78 -8.85
N ASN A 357 7.84 14.38 -7.64
CA ASN A 357 9.15 14.68 -7.08
C ASN A 357 10.29 13.92 -7.77
N ARG A 358 10.02 12.76 -8.39
CA ARG A 358 11.02 12.04 -9.19
C ARG A 358 11.34 12.72 -10.52
N LYS A 359 10.41 13.53 -11.04
CA LYS A 359 10.57 14.28 -12.30
C LYS A 359 11.10 15.68 -12.09
N ALA A 360 11.14 16.19 -10.86
CA ALA A 360 11.66 17.52 -10.48
C ALA A 360 13.17 17.48 -10.26
#